data_c5f35664e6e2df845e4951d3c0b2f345
#
_entry.id   c5f35664e6e2df845e4951d3c0b2f345
#
_cell.length_a   1.000
_cell.length_b   1.000
_cell.length_c   1.000
_cell.angle_alpha   90.00
_cell.angle_beta   90.00
_cell.angle_gamma   90.00
#
_symmetry.space_group_name_H-M   'P 1'
#
loop_
_entity.id
_entity.type
_entity.pdbx_description
1 polymer ?
#
loop_
_entity_poly.entity_id
_entity_poly.type
_entity_poly.pdbx_seq_one_letter_code
_entity_poly.pdbx_strand_id
1 'polypeptide(L)'
;KASFNLNSIKDKNNVATLYRMKNKEWVPQMDYPTFFESNRDFYNYEIGTNGLLFSPQGGLRINTPDLTKILQLFYLKGIDKEEKIISAELINEMLKNQWTYNGKNGNNYDGLFNSWGLGIHRVNANSNYQNDQIFDGSNVMFGHPAEAYGLIGDAYVDTSQKKGFIFLTNGAENMFTQDDNSGFYKVEAAFFKLIKAYF
;
A
#
# COMPACT_ATOMS: atom_id res chain seq x y z
N LYS A 1 -6.10 12.30 10.14
CA LYS A 1 -7.33 12.32 9.30
C LYS A 1 -6.94 11.98 7.86
N ALA A 2 -7.69 11.06 7.25
CA ALA A 2 -7.48 10.65 5.86
C ALA A 2 -8.42 11.41 4.93
N SER A 3 -7.99 11.66 3.68
CA SER A 3 -8.86 12.24 2.65
C SER A 3 -8.35 11.97 1.24
N PHE A 4 -9.28 11.74 0.33
CA PHE A 4 -9.04 11.81 -1.13
C PHE A 4 -9.11 13.24 -1.66
N ASN A 5 -9.73 14.16 -0.92
CA ASN A 5 -9.86 15.57 -1.29
C ASN A 5 -8.89 16.42 -0.46
N LEU A 6 -7.87 16.98 -1.11
CA LEU A 6 -6.88 17.86 -0.47
C LEU A 6 -7.51 19.10 0.16
N ASN A 7 -8.63 19.59 -0.38
CA ASN A 7 -9.32 20.76 0.19
C ASN A 7 -9.95 20.48 1.55
N SER A 8 -10.19 19.21 1.90
CA SER A 8 -10.69 18.83 3.22
C SER A 8 -9.59 18.71 4.29
N ILE A 9 -8.33 18.79 3.90
CA ILE A 9 -7.18 18.78 4.82
C ILE A 9 -6.98 20.21 5.32
N LYS A 10 -7.26 20.42 6.62
CA LYS A 10 -7.22 21.74 7.26
C LYS A 10 -5.84 22.40 7.22
N ASP A 11 -4.81 21.61 7.50
CA ASP A 11 -3.42 22.08 7.47
C ASP A 11 -2.65 21.34 6.38
N LYS A 12 -2.48 22.00 5.26
CA LYS A 12 -1.77 21.45 4.09
C LYS A 12 -0.27 21.26 4.32
N ASN A 13 0.32 21.94 5.34
CA ASN A 13 1.73 21.76 5.69
C ASN A 13 2.00 20.35 6.28
N ASN A 14 0.95 19.65 6.72
CA ASN A 14 1.04 18.27 7.18
C ASN A 14 0.95 17.23 6.04
N VAL A 15 0.85 17.67 4.80
CA VAL A 15 0.89 16.77 3.63
C VAL A 15 2.33 16.68 3.14
N ALA A 16 2.89 15.47 3.18
CA ALA A 16 4.24 15.25 2.73
C ALA A 16 4.36 15.43 1.21
N THR A 17 5.29 16.27 0.78
CA THR A 17 5.66 16.39 -0.63
C THR A 17 6.36 15.11 -1.08
N LEU A 18 6.01 14.59 -2.25
CA LEU A 18 6.68 13.46 -2.88
C LEU A 18 7.79 13.97 -3.79
N TYR A 19 8.95 13.32 -3.73
CA TYR A 19 10.13 13.69 -4.49
C TYR A 19 10.63 12.54 -5.35
N ARG A 20 11.22 12.87 -6.47
CA ARG A 20 11.95 11.92 -7.33
C ARG A 20 13.35 12.45 -7.60
N MET A 21 14.35 11.59 -7.54
CA MET A 21 15.71 11.94 -7.91
C MET A 21 15.82 12.11 -9.43
N LYS A 22 16.25 13.29 -9.88
CA LYS A 22 16.57 13.61 -11.27
C LYS A 22 17.92 14.34 -11.32
N ASN A 23 18.86 13.84 -12.11
CA ASN A 23 20.19 14.45 -12.25
C ASN A 23 20.89 14.72 -10.90
N LYS A 24 20.77 13.83 -9.94
CA LYS A 24 21.28 13.95 -8.56
C LYS A 24 20.63 15.05 -7.71
N GLU A 25 19.46 15.53 -8.10
CA GLU A 25 18.67 16.51 -7.35
C GLU A 25 17.30 15.95 -7.02
N TRP A 26 16.80 16.25 -5.81
CA TRP A 26 15.46 15.93 -5.40
C TRP A 26 14.46 16.92 -6.01
N VAL A 27 13.63 16.45 -6.93
CA VAL A 27 12.63 17.26 -7.63
C VAL A 27 11.25 16.91 -7.09
N PRO A 28 10.48 17.89 -6.57
CA PRO A 28 9.12 17.66 -6.11
C PRO A 28 8.22 17.20 -7.27
N GLN A 29 7.35 16.23 -7.00
CA GLN A 29 6.47 15.60 -7.97
C GLN A 29 5.00 15.85 -7.65
N MET A 30 4.57 15.50 -6.44
CA MET A 30 3.17 15.61 -6.00
C MET A 30 3.11 16.18 -4.59
N ASP A 31 1.95 16.75 -4.27
CA ASP A 31 1.65 17.33 -2.96
C ASP A 31 2.65 18.44 -2.53
N TYR A 32 3.33 19.02 -3.52
CA TYR A 32 4.06 20.27 -3.33
C TYR A 32 3.06 21.43 -3.22
N PRO A 33 3.30 22.46 -2.40
CA PRO A 33 2.32 23.54 -2.15
C PRO A 33 1.71 24.17 -3.40
N THR A 34 2.46 24.30 -4.49
CA THR A 34 1.95 24.83 -5.77
C THR A 34 0.99 23.90 -6.52
N PHE A 35 0.91 22.62 -6.13
CA PHE A 35 0.02 21.64 -6.76
C PHE A 35 -1.30 21.46 -6.00
N PHE A 36 -1.51 22.15 -4.89
CA PHE A 36 -2.76 22.07 -4.13
C PHE A 36 -3.95 22.76 -4.78
N GLU A 37 -3.72 23.59 -5.76
CA GLU A 37 -4.77 24.20 -6.58
C GLU A 37 -5.29 23.19 -7.61
N SER A 38 -6.01 22.19 -7.17
CA SER A 38 -6.68 21.30 -8.12
C SER A 38 -8.03 21.91 -8.50
N ASN A 39 -8.23 22.16 -9.78
CA ASN A 39 -9.53 22.53 -10.37
C ASN A 39 -10.52 21.36 -10.39
N ARG A 40 -10.39 20.39 -9.49
CA ARG A 40 -11.33 19.25 -9.41
C ARG A 40 -12.63 19.75 -8.79
N ASP A 41 -13.67 19.81 -9.59
CA ASP A 41 -15.01 20.15 -9.13
C ASP A 41 -15.67 18.94 -8.47
N PHE A 42 -15.61 18.86 -7.14
CA PHE A 42 -16.26 17.83 -6.37
C PHE A 42 -17.74 18.12 -6.10
N TYR A 43 -18.18 19.37 -6.29
CA TYR A 43 -19.54 19.81 -5.96
C TYR A 43 -20.55 19.47 -7.05
N ASN A 44 -20.11 19.48 -8.32
CA ASN A 44 -20.93 19.16 -9.47
C ASN A 44 -20.66 17.74 -10.00
N TYR A 45 -20.12 16.86 -9.17
CA TYR A 45 -19.85 15.49 -9.57
C TYR A 45 -21.15 14.67 -9.68
N GLU A 46 -21.40 14.15 -10.87
CA GLU A 46 -22.45 13.14 -11.12
C GLU A 46 -21.84 11.74 -10.99
N ILE A 47 -22.49 10.88 -10.19
CA ILE A 47 -22.03 9.50 -9.95
C ILE A 47 -21.93 8.76 -11.30
N GLY A 48 -20.77 8.17 -11.56
CA GLY A 48 -20.49 7.40 -12.76
C GLY A 48 -19.94 8.20 -13.95
N THR A 49 -19.86 9.54 -13.88
CA THR A 49 -19.35 10.36 -14.99
C THR A 49 -17.83 10.45 -15.04
N ASN A 50 -17.14 10.36 -13.91
CA ASN A 50 -15.68 10.43 -13.80
C ASN A 50 -15.15 9.54 -12.69
N GLY A 51 -14.84 8.28 -13.00
CA GLY A 51 -14.31 7.32 -12.04
C GLY A 51 -12.91 7.64 -11.49
N LEU A 52 -12.20 8.60 -12.12
CA LEU A 52 -10.86 9.01 -11.70
C LEU A 52 -10.86 10.23 -10.78
N LEU A 53 -12.01 10.88 -10.57
CA LEU A 53 -12.08 12.15 -9.83
C LEU A 53 -11.49 12.04 -8.42
N PHE A 54 -11.78 10.95 -7.71
CA PHE A 54 -11.31 10.69 -6.35
C PHE A 54 -10.00 9.90 -6.32
N SER A 55 -9.51 9.44 -7.47
CA SER A 55 -8.29 8.62 -7.59
C SER A 55 -8.22 7.50 -6.54
N PRO A 56 -9.21 6.60 -6.46
CA PRO A 56 -9.30 5.62 -5.38
C PRO A 56 -8.09 4.68 -5.31
N GLN A 57 -7.41 4.45 -6.44
CA GLN A 57 -6.23 3.61 -6.52
C GLN A 57 -4.97 4.23 -5.87
N GLY A 58 -4.89 5.54 -5.70
CA GLY A 58 -3.65 6.18 -5.22
C GLY A 58 -3.85 7.59 -4.64
N GLY A 59 -5.09 8.09 -4.59
CA GLY A 59 -5.37 9.46 -4.16
C GLY A 59 -5.53 9.68 -2.65
N LEU A 60 -5.49 8.62 -1.84
CA LEU A 60 -5.69 8.72 -0.40
C LEU A 60 -4.47 9.32 0.30
N ARG A 61 -4.64 10.48 0.94
CA ARG A 61 -3.65 11.03 1.88
C ARG A 61 -4.03 10.56 3.28
N ILE A 62 -3.12 9.83 3.91
CA ILE A 62 -3.34 9.22 5.20
C ILE A 62 -2.00 9.15 5.96
N ASN A 63 -2.03 9.30 7.27
CA ASN A 63 -0.86 9.05 8.11
C ASN A 63 -0.76 7.59 8.53
N THR A 64 0.42 7.14 8.98
CA THR A 64 0.64 5.77 9.41
C THR A 64 -0.25 5.33 10.59
N PRO A 65 -0.53 6.14 11.63
CA PRO A 65 -1.46 5.75 12.68
C PRO A 65 -2.90 5.52 12.22
N ASP A 66 -3.39 6.27 11.23
CA ASP A 66 -4.74 6.04 10.69
C ASP A 66 -4.75 4.85 9.71
N LEU A 67 -3.67 4.63 8.94
CA LEU A 67 -3.53 3.46 8.06
C LEU A 67 -3.44 2.16 8.88
N THR A 68 -2.82 2.21 10.07
CA THR A 68 -2.79 1.07 11.01
C THR A 68 -4.20 0.60 11.37
N LYS A 69 -5.17 1.52 11.55
CA LYS A 69 -6.56 1.14 11.84
C LYS A 69 -7.19 0.35 10.70
N ILE A 70 -6.85 0.69 9.44
CA ILE A 70 -7.31 -0.07 8.28
C ILE A 70 -6.73 -1.49 8.31
N LEU A 71 -5.43 -1.65 8.57
CA LEU A 71 -4.82 -2.98 8.70
C LEU A 71 -5.42 -3.78 9.86
N GLN A 72 -5.75 -3.12 10.97
CA GLN A 72 -6.36 -3.77 12.13
C GLN A 72 -7.72 -4.40 11.81
N LEU A 73 -8.50 -3.82 10.90
CA LEU A 73 -9.79 -4.38 10.50
C LEU A 73 -9.67 -5.83 9.98
N PHE A 74 -8.55 -6.19 9.36
CA PHE A 74 -8.36 -7.55 8.84
C PHE A 74 -8.28 -8.59 9.95
N TYR A 75 -7.53 -8.37 11.02
CA TYR A 75 -7.47 -9.33 12.13
C TYR A 75 -8.57 -9.13 13.18
N LEU A 76 -9.17 -7.94 13.25
CA LEU A 76 -10.34 -7.68 14.09
C LEU A 76 -11.66 -8.08 13.40
N LYS A 77 -11.59 -8.72 12.23
CA LYS A 77 -12.75 -9.19 11.48
C LYS A 77 -13.76 -8.10 11.16
N GLY A 78 -13.25 -6.92 10.82
CA GLY A 78 -14.05 -5.78 10.41
C GLY A 78 -14.66 -4.95 11.53
N ILE A 79 -14.18 -5.12 12.76
CA ILE A 79 -14.67 -4.37 13.93
C ILE A 79 -13.66 -3.30 14.33
N ASP A 80 -14.09 -2.07 14.56
CA ASP A 80 -13.33 -1.02 15.22
C ASP A 80 -14.12 -0.53 16.45
N LYS A 81 -13.51 -0.58 17.65
CA LYS A 81 -14.10 -0.10 18.90
C LYS A 81 -15.55 -0.53 19.11
N GLU A 82 -15.85 -1.80 18.93
CA GLU A 82 -17.18 -2.42 19.05
C GLU A 82 -18.15 -2.07 17.91
N GLU A 83 -17.77 -1.17 16.99
CA GLU A 83 -18.57 -0.85 15.81
C GLU A 83 -18.23 -1.80 14.64
N LYS A 84 -19.24 -2.36 14.00
CA LYS A 84 -19.08 -3.18 12.81
C LYS A 84 -18.94 -2.28 11.58
N ILE A 85 -17.71 -2.14 11.09
CA ILE A 85 -17.40 -1.37 9.87
C ILE A 85 -17.65 -2.21 8.61
N ILE A 86 -17.24 -3.49 8.65
CA ILE A 86 -17.42 -4.45 7.56
C ILE A 86 -17.72 -5.84 8.15
N SER A 87 -18.43 -6.71 7.47
CA SER A 87 -18.72 -8.03 8.01
C SER A 87 -17.50 -8.95 8.02
N ALA A 88 -17.43 -9.87 8.99
CA ALA A 88 -16.37 -10.86 9.06
C ALA A 88 -16.31 -11.77 7.83
N GLU A 89 -17.49 -12.07 7.24
CA GLU A 89 -17.61 -12.86 6.02
C GLU A 89 -16.95 -12.15 4.84
N LEU A 90 -17.17 -10.85 4.70
CA LEU A 90 -16.52 -10.03 3.65
C LEU A 90 -15.00 -9.92 3.87
N ILE A 91 -14.54 -9.73 5.12
CA ILE A 91 -13.09 -9.78 5.42
C ILE A 91 -12.52 -11.14 5.01
N ASN A 92 -13.16 -12.24 5.39
CA ASN A 92 -12.68 -13.57 5.04
C ASN A 92 -12.65 -13.79 3.52
N GLU A 93 -13.66 -13.30 2.78
CA GLU A 93 -13.67 -13.38 1.32
C GLU A 93 -12.58 -12.52 0.67
N MET A 94 -12.31 -11.31 1.20
CA MET A 94 -11.18 -10.48 0.74
C MET A 94 -9.84 -11.18 0.92
N LEU A 95 -9.62 -11.85 2.06
CA LEU A 95 -8.36 -12.53 2.38
C LEU A 95 -8.20 -13.88 1.69
N LYS A 96 -9.29 -14.47 1.20
CA LYS A 96 -9.26 -15.76 0.51
C LYS A 96 -8.44 -15.68 -0.77
N ASN A 97 -7.77 -16.78 -1.12
CA ASN A 97 -7.03 -16.86 -2.37
C ASN A 97 -7.98 -16.79 -3.58
N GLN A 98 -7.86 -15.74 -4.36
CA GLN A 98 -8.62 -15.52 -5.59
C GLN A 98 -7.76 -15.77 -6.84
N TRP A 99 -6.46 -15.53 -6.74
CA TRP A 99 -5.53 -15.76 -7.83
C TRP A 99 -4.15 -16.15 -7.29
N THR A 100 -3.52 -17.12 -7.97
CA THR A 100 -2.14 -17.52 -7.70
C THR A 100 -1.41 -17.65 -9.03
N TYR A 101 -0.25 -17.03 -9.12
CA TYR A 101 0.61 -17.12 -10.30
C TYR A 101 1.10 -18.54 -10.50
N ASN A 102 0.99 -19.04 -11.75
CA ASN A 102 1.39 -20.39 -12.14
C ASN A 102 2.46 -20.41 -13.25
N GLY A 103 3.08 -19.25 -13.53
CA GLY A 103 4.06 -19.08 -14.61
C GLY A 103 3.47 -18.64 -15.94
N LYS A 104 2.13 -18.64 -16.13
CA LYS A 104 1.48 -18.39 -17.43
C LYS A 104 0.20 -17.56 -17.35
N ASN A 105 -0.41 -17.42 -16.19
CA ASN A 105 -1.76 -16.86 -16.03
C ASN A 105 -1.78 -15.36 -15.69
N GLY A 106 -0.80 -14.63 -16.12
CA GLY A 106 -0.73 -13.19 -15.94
C GLY A 106 0.70 -12.67 -15.81
N ASN A 107 0.83 -11.39 -15.52
CA ASN A 107 2.10 -10.76 -15.17
C ASN A 107 2.21 -10.66 -13.66
N ASN A 108 3.29 -11.17 -13.08
CA ASN A 108 3.55 -11.11 -11.65
C ASN A 108 4.55 -10.01 -11.26
N TYR A 109 4.81 -9.05 -12.16
CA TYR A 109 5.71 -7.90 -11.93
C TYR A 109 7.08 -8.33 -11.37
N ASP A 110 7.77 -9.18 -12.14
CA ASP A 110 9.09 -9.71 -11.80
C ASP A 110 9.17 -10.40 -10.43
N GLY A 111 8.08 -11.07 -10.06
CA GLY A 111 7.98 -11.83 -8.82
C GLY A 111 7.38 -11.09 -7.63
N LEU A 112 7.03 -9.81 -7.77
CA LEU A 112 6.40 -9.05 -6.70
C LEU A 112 5.01 -9.59 -6.34
N PHE A 113 4.21 -10.01 -7.34
CA PHE A 113 2.83 -10.43 -7.14
C PHE A 113 2.62 -11.90 -7.48
N ASN A 114 2.61 -12.76 -6.49
CA ASN A 114 2.45 -14.20 -6.68
C ASN A 114 1.11 -14.76 -6.19
N SER A 115 0.37 -14.03 -5.37
CA SER A 115 -0.96 -14.42 -4.90
C SER A 115 -1.79 -13.21 -4.49
N TRP A 116 -3.09 -13.24 -4.81
CA TRP A 116 -4.04 -12.16 -4.49
C TRP A 116 -5.33 -12.68 -3.89
N GLY A 117 -5.87 -11.91 -2.95
CA GLY A 117 -7.27 -11.92 -2.56
C GLY A 117 -8.06 -10.85 -3.34
N LEU A 118 -9.19 -10.40 -2.82
CA LEU A 118 -9.95 -9.30 -3.43
C LEU A 118 -9.32 -7.96 -3.03
N GLY A 119 -8.55 -7.38 -3.97
CA GLY A 119 -7.88 -6.10 -3.76
C GLY A 119 -6.83 -6.10 -2.65
N ILE A 120 -6.30 -7.28 -2.28
CA ILE A 120 -5.26 -7.41 -1.26
C ILE A 120 -4.19 -8.39 -1.71
N HIS A 121 -2.93 -7.99 -1.64
CA HIS A 121 -1.78 -8.83 -1.91
C HIS A 121 -1.59 -9.85 -0.78
N ARG A 122 -1.21 -11.06 -1.13
CA ARG A 122 -0.98 -12.20 -0.22
C ARG A 122 0.46 -12.66 -0.34
N VAL A 123 1.35 -12.08 0.42
CA VAL A 123 2.77 -12.45 0.40
C VAL A 123 3.00 -13.77 1.14
N ASN A 124 4.06 -14.48 0.79
CA ASN A 124 4.41 -15.80 1.31
C ASN A 124 3.34 -16.90 1.03
N ALA A 125 2.43 -16.65 0.09
CA ALA A 125 1.30 -17.57 -0.14
C ALA A 125 1.54 -18.58 -1.27
N ASN A 126 2.57 -18.38 -2.10
CA ASN A 126 2.90 -19.24 -3.23
C ASN A 126 4.24 -19.94 -3.02
N SER A 127 4.21 -21.23 -2.70
CA SER A 127 5.42 -22.02 -2.44
C SER A 127 6.33 -22.22 -3.67
N ASN A 128 5.81 -22.02 -4.88
CA ASN A 128 6.58 -22.20 -6.12
C ASN A 128 7.29 -20.90 -6.56
N TYR A 129 6.82 -19.76 -6.06
CA TYR A 129 7.33 -18.43 -6.39
C TYR A 129 7.43 -17.64 -5.09
N GLN A 130 8.64 -17.42 -4.60
CA GLN A 130 8.89 -16.85 -3.27
C GLN A 130 9.55 -15.47 -3.32
N ASN A 131 9.57 -14.84 -4.49
CA ASN A 131 10.18 -13.52 -4.66
C ASN A 131 9.43 -12.40 -3.91
N ASP A 132 8.16 -12.64 -3.55
CA ASP A 132 7.33 -11.75 -2.72
C ASP A 132 7.48 -12.02 -1.22
N GLN A 133 8.42 -12.86 -0.81
CA GLN A 133 8.61 -13.19 0.59
C GLN A 133 9.21 -12.02 1.37
N ILE A 134 8.53 -11.60 2.45
CA ILE A 134 9.00 -10.52 3.33
C ILE A 134 9.91 -11.08 4.43
N PHE A 135 9.48 -12.16 5.09
CA PHE A 135 10.26 -12.85 6.12
C PHE A 135 10.31 -14.34 5.85
N ASP A 136 11.50 -14.94 5.96
CA ASP A 136 11.68 -16.38 5.80
C ASP A 136 10.86 -17.17 6.82
N GLY A 137 10.09 -18.15 6.36
CA GLY A 137 9.30 -19.02 7.23
C GLY A 137 8.10 -18.35 7.89
N SER A 138 7.77 -17.12 7.52
CA SER A 138 6.61 -16.42 8.06
C SER A 138 5.29 -16.96 7.49
N ASN A 139 4.20 -16.67 8.21
CA ASN A 139 2.85 -16.92 7.74
C ASN A 139 2.52 -16.07 6.51
N VAL A 140 1.40 -16.36 5.86
CA VAL A 140 0.84 -15.46 4.85
C VAL A 140 0.51 -14.12 5.49
N MET A 141 1.05 -13.04 4.92
CA MET A 141 0.70 -11.68 5.29
C MET A 141 -0.17 -11.06 4.20
N PHE A 142 -1.00 -10.13 4.61
CA PHE A 142 -1.98 -9.46 3.76
C PHE A 142 -1.73 -7.97 3.75
N GLY A 143 -1.75 -7.37 2.57
CA GLY A 143 -1.46 -5.95 2.46
C GLY A 143 -1.35 -5.46 1.04
N HIS A 144 -0.57 -4.41 0.85
CA HIS A 144 -0.31 -3.85 -0.48
C HIS A 144 0.99 -3.05 -0.48
N PRO A 145 1.86 -3.23 -1.49
CA PRO A 145 2.96 -2.30 -1.75
C PRO A 145 2.43 -1.05 -2.43
N ALA A 146 3.16 0.03 -2.38
CA ALA A 146 2.82 1.29 -3.04
C ALA A 146 4.03 1.90 -3.71
N GLU A 147 3.84 2.33 -4.97
CA GLU A 147 4.80 3.13 -5.71
C GLU A 147 4.07 4.23 -6.48
N ALA A 148 4.38 5.48 -6.20
CA ALA A 148 3.88 6.60 -6.98
C ALA A 148 4.73 7.85 -6.77
N TYR A 149 5.13 8.51 -7.85
CA TYR A 149 5.76 9.83 -7.85
C TYR A 149 6.99 9.99 -6.95
N GLY A 150 7.66 8.89 -6.58
CA GLY A 150 8.78 8.87 -5.65
C GLY A 150 8.45 8.28 -4.28
N LEU A 151 7.19 8.12 -3.94
CA LEU A 151 6.80 7.32 -2.80
C LEU A 151 7.10 5.84 -3.08
N ILE A 152 7.69 5.17 -2.11
CA ILE A 152 7.69 3.72 -1.97
C ILE A 152 7.11 3.42 -0.61
N GLY A 153 6.26 2.43 -0.52
CA GLY A 153 5.63 2.08 0.74
C GLY A 153 5.03 0.69 0.77
N ASP A 154 4.90 0.19 1.98
CA ASP A 154 4.32 -1.10 2.29
C ASP A 154 3.38 -1.00 3.48
N ALA A 155 2.29 -1.74 3.43
CA ALA A 155 1.40 -1.91 4.55
C ALA A 155 0.94 -3.38 4.58
N TYR A 156 1.45 -4.17 5.52
CA TYR A 156 1.16 -5.59 5.63
C TYR A 156 0.82 -6.01 7.05
N VAL A 157 -0.02 -7.04 7.18
CA VAL A 157 -0.44 -7.62 8.46
C VAL A 157 -0.49 -9.15 8.39
N ASP A 158 0.11 -9.80 9.39
CA ASP A 158 -0.16 -11.20 9.73
C ASP A 158 -1.39 -11.24 10.63
N THR A 159 -2.51 -11.70 10.08
CA THR A 159 -3.78 -11.74 10.81
C THR A 159 -3.81 -12.83 11.90
N SER A 160 -2.95 -13.84 11.79
CA SER A 160 -2.84 -14.93 12.79
C SER A 160 -2.09 -14.49 14.02
N GLN A 161 -0.98 -13.77 13.85
CA GLN A 161 -0.18 -13.23 14.95
C GLN A 161 -0.63 -11.84 15.40
N LYS A 162 -1.53 -11.19 14.66
CA LYS A 162 -1.99 -9.80 14.90
C LYS A 162 -0.84 -8.80 14.91
N LYS A 163 0.15 -9.05 14.07
CA LYS A 163 1.32 -8.20 13.88
C LYS A 163 1.32 -7.63 12.47
N GLY A 164 1.73 -6.39 12.33
CA GLY A 164 1.84 -5.75 11.04
C GLY A 164 2.83 -4.62 11.06
N PHE A 165 3.14 -4.11 9.88
CA PHE A 165 3.99 -2.94 9.72
C PHE A 165 3.47 -2.03 8.63
N ILE A 166 3.91 -0.78 8.69
CA ILE A 166 3.74 0.22 7.65
C ILE A 166 5.09 0.88 7.42
N PHE A 167 5.49 0.91 6.17
CA PHE A 167 6.68 1.59 5.69
C PHE A 167 6.28 2.61 4.64
N LEU A 168 6.66 3.85 4.77
CA LEU A 168 6.40 4.90 3.80
C LEU A 168 7.64 5.79 3.65
N THR A 169 8.03 6.02 2.41
CA THR A 169 9.00 7.07 2.06
C THR A 169 8.32 8.15 1.25
N ASN A 170 8.82 9.36 1.27
CA ASN A 170 8.37 10.43 0.38
C ASN A 170 9.36 10.70 -0.76
N GLY A 171 10.35 9.83 -0.89
CA GLY A 171 11.32 9.83 -1.98
C GLY A 171 12.38 8.77 -1.75
N ALA A 172 12.78 8.07 -2.82
CA ALA A 172 13.87 7.12 -2.81
C ALA A 172 14.77 7.35 -4.03
N GLU A 173 16.07 7.30 -3.78
CA GLU A 173 17.06 7.17 -4.85
C GLU A 173 16.98 5.75 -5.40
N ASN A 174 17.12 5.58 -6.69
CA ASN A 174 17.06 4.25 -7.34
C ASN A 174 15.76 3.45 -7.03
N MET A 175 14.64 4.10 -7.14
CA MET A 175 13.31 3.51 -6.91
C MET A 175 13.09 2.18 -7.62
N PHE A 176 13.66 2.03 -8.81
CA PHE A 176 13.46 0.87 -9.68
C PHE A 176 14.53 -0.21 -9.56
N THR A 177 15.42 -0.12 -8.56
CA THR A 177 16.41 -1.17 -8.33
C THR A 177 15.80 -2.20 -7.39
N GLN A 178 15.36 -3.32 -7.96
CA GLN A 178 14.91 -4.47 -7.19
C GLN A 178 16.07 -5.11 -6.42
N ASP A 179 15.76 -5.79 -5.33
CA ASP A 179 16.70 -6.71 -4.68
C ASP A 179 16.89 -7.94 -5.58
N ASP A 180 18.09 -8.45 -5.70
CA ASP A 180 18.45 -9.51 -6.65
C ASP A 180 17.66 -10.83 -6.44
N ASN A 181 17.08 -11.03 -5.26
CA ASN A 181 16.32 -12.22 -4.89
C ASN A 181 14.86 -11.92 -4.49
N SER A 182 14.38 -10.72 -4.70
CA SER A 182 13.06 -10.27 -4.27
C SER A 182 12.37 -9.45 -5.35
N GLY A 183 11.06 -9.53 -5.42
CA GLY A 183 10.24 -8.63 -6.23
C GLY A 183 10.15 -7.21 -5.65
N PHE A 184 10.56 -7.03 -4.38
CA PHE A 184 10.59 -5.72 -3.73
C PHE A 184 11.85 -4.93 -4.08
N TYR A 185 11.81 -3.62 -3.90
CA TYR A 185 12.98 -2.76 -4.08
C TYR A 185 13.99 -2.92 -2.95
N LYS A 186 15.25 -2.58 -3.21
CA LYS A 186 16.33 -2.66 -2.21
C LYS A 186 16.04 -1.90 -0.93
N VAL A 187 15.34 -0.78 -1.00
CA VAL A 187 14.95 0.01 0.18
C VAL A 187 13.93 -0.72 1.05
N GLU A 188 12.97 -1.41 0.44
CA GLU A 188 11.98 -2.23 1.14
C GLU A 188 12.65 -3.45 1.77
N ALA A 189 13.49 -4.16 1.01
CA ALA A 189 14.26 -5.30 1.51
C ALA A 189 15.19 -4.91 2.69
N ALA A 190 15.80 -3.73 2.66
CA ALA A 190 16.58 -3.21 3.77
C ALA A 190 15.72 -2.94 5.01
N PHE A 191 14.53 -2.36 4.82
CA PHE A 191 13.57 -2.16 5.89
C PHE A 191 13.08 -3.48 6.49
N PHE A 192 12.75 -4.49 5.67
CA PHE A 192 12.33 -5.82 6.15
C PHE A 192 13.41 -6.48 7.02
N LYS A 193 14.68 -6.37 6.63
CA LYS A 193 15.80 -6.86 7.46
C LYS A 193 15.85 -6.19 8.82
N LEU A 194 15.58 -4.87 8.90
CA LEU A 194 15.57 -4.13 10.17
C LEU A 194 14.48 -4.60 11.11
N ILE A 195 13.28 -4.86 10.59
CA ILE A 195 12.11 -5.19 11.42
C ILE A 195 11.93 -6.69 11.67
N LYS A 196 12.72 -7.56 11.01
CA LYS A 196 12.62 -9.04 11.12
C LYS A 196 12.57 -9.54 12.56
N ALA A 197 13.31 -8.91 13.49
CA ALA A 197 13.36 -9.30 14.90
C ALA A 197 12.04 -9.10 15.67
N TYR A 198 11.09 -8.38 15.11
CA TYR A 198 9.77 -8.15 15.71
C TYR A 198 8.69 -9.13 15.22
N PHE A 199 9.00 -9.94 14.22
CA PHE A 199 8.13 -10.94 13.61
C PHE A 199 8.59 -12.35 13.90
#